data_94b8b81438bfcf518a6332797373ccb7
#
_entry.id   94b8b81438bfcf518a6332797373ccb7
#
_cell.length_a   1.000
_cell.length_b   1.000
_cell.length_c   1.000
_cell.angle_alpha   90.00
_cell.angle_beta   90.00
_cell.angle_gamma   90.00
#
_symmetry.space_group_name_H-M   'P 1'
#
loop_
_entity.id
_entity.type
_entity.pdbx_description
1 polymer ?
#
loop_
_entity_poly.entity_id
_entity_poly.type
_entity_poly.pdbx_seq_one_letter_code
_entity_poly.pdbx_strand_id
1 'polypeptide(L)'
;MVAFALFPGDAALLLLLLVMAPWVVLGMITDGVRMAMIALAALISLPLAGLLGQWMPRALLGGNPLWRDWGLGNAWAFLFLMVILFIVIHRLHEQATIELKYRIPGNKYEDWGRVNSVIGLSLGGIMGVLSFLVLAGKITPLGYASAQMQPAQPAEDPAGYRLTARLYRDFNSLGVDRAARVFDPAPPEYYQAADIAGLVYNNFGTNNLQHIYQFRARLMGYPGLVDAVYDPHVMRLMHLHTDNPFFMGLYNRTNLTHLLADQTLQNAIRNPDLKAKLAQVDLDDLYEFLTQGRSRQYNSATLTQQGRAPILGRWILDVDNTQQQFDQAFSGIDDRSKRNLNQYLQAVGERTSLSFSDGFFYLEAPYFHSRSLARESNDFVPRTPSVSISGIQNAAPALQVFGKWQKEGDGSSYRAVFEFRNQAGQVVSSTPVLINTFSSRIMLTLEGFHNERYVFERQKF
;
A
#
# COMPACT_ATOMS: atom_id res chain seq x y z
N MET A 1 -33.42 -9.47 8.51
CA MET A 1 -32.49 -9.03 7.43
C MET A 1 -32.18 -10.25 6.58
N VAL A 2 -32.85 -10.41 5.43
CA VAL A 2 -32.66 -11.56 4.52
C VAL A 2 -31.27 -11.43 3.95
N ALA A 3 -30.35 -12.30 4.36
CA ALA A 3 -29.05 -12.44 3.72
C ALA A 3 -29.32 -13.02 2.32
N PHE A 4 -29.39 -12.18 1.32
CA PHE A 4 -29.31 -12.63 -0.06
C PHE A 4 -27.91 -13.26 -0.24
N ALA A 5 -27.87 -14.56 -0.12
CA ALA A 5 -26.76 -15.37 -0.67
C ALA A 5 -26.91 -15.33 -2.19
N LEU A 6 -26.56 -14.19 -2.77
CA LEU A 6 -26.59 -14.00 -4.21
C LEU A 6 -25.40 -14.79 -4.79
N PHE A 7 -25.62 -15.42 -5.95
CA PHE A 7 -24.57 -16.10 -6.70
C PHE A 7 -23.44 -15.14 -7.11
N PRO A 8 -22.24 -15.65 -7.44
CA PRO A 8 -21.18 -14.82 -8.01
C PRO A 8 -21.69 -14.07 -9.25
N GLY A 9 -21.48 -12.76 -9.29
CA GLY A 9 -21.93 -11.88 -10.38
C GLY A 9 -23.26 -11.15 -10.18
N ASP A 10 -24.08 -11.56 -9.21
CA ASP A 10 -25.41 -10.97 -9.02
C ASP A 10 -25.40 -9.48 -8.68
N ALA A 11 -24.43 -9.04 -7.86
CA ALA A 11 -24.34 -7.63 -7.50
C ALA A 11 -23.94 -6.77 -8.71
N ALA A 12 -23.07 -7.24 -9.58
CA ALA A 12 -22.70 -6.56 -10.82
C ALA A 12 -23.86 -6.50 -11.79
N LEU A 13 -24.62 -7.59 -11.93
CA LEU A 13 -25.82 -7.64 -12.79
C LEU A 13 -26.92 -6.72 -12.27
N LEU A 14 -27.18 -6.71 -10.97
CA LEU A 14 -28.12 -5.77 -10.35
C LEU A 14 -27.70 -4.32 -10.59
N LEU A 15 -26.42 -3.99 -10.44
CA LEU A 15 -25.90 -2.66 -10.72
C LEU A 15 -26.05 -2.32 -12.21
N LEU A 16 -25.76 -3.26 -13.12
CA LEU A 16 -25.97 -3.09 -14.54
C LEU A 16 -27.42 -2.76 -14.86
N LEU A 17 -28.36 -3.56 -14.34
CA LEU A 17 -29.79 -3.33 -14.55
C LEU A 17 -30.23 -1.98 -13.97
N LEU A 18 -29.77 -1.63 -12.77
CA LEU A 18 -30.12 -0.36 -12.11
C LEU A 18 -29.60 0.85 -12.89
N VAL A 19 -28.42 0.75 -13.51
CA VAL A 19 -27.83 1.81 -14.32
C VAL A 19 -28.43 1.85 -15.72
N MET A 20 -28.69 0.69 -16.33
CA MET A 20 -29.24 0.61 -17.68
C MET A 20 -30.73 0.99 -17.75
N ALA A 21 -31.53 0.59 -16.75
CA ALA A 21 -32.99 0.79 -16.81
C ALA A 21 -33.40 2.25 -17.04
N PRO A 22 -32.86 3.26 -16.35
CA PRO A 22 -33.19 4.66 -16.63
C PRO A 22 -32.90 5.10 -18.07
N TRP A 23 -31.75 4.64 -18.62
CA TRP A 23 -31.38 4.98 -20.00
C TRP A 23 -32.26 4.30 -21.04
N VAL A 24 -32.62 3.04 -20.81
CA VAL A 24 -33.54 2.29 -21.68
C VAL A 24 -34.90 2.92 -21.64
N VAL A 25 -35.44 3.23 -20.45
CA VAL A 25 -36.73 3.91 -20.30
C VAL A 25 -36.69 5.28 -20.97
N LEU A 26 -35.64 6.06 -20.78
CA LEU A 26 -35.45 7.34 -21.43
C LEU A 26 -35.43 7.17 -22.96
N GLY A 27 -34.72 6.18 -23.48
CA GLY A 27 -34.67 5.86 -24.91
C GLY A 27 -36.02 5.41 -25.49
N MET A 28 -36.86 4.76 -24.68
CA MET A 28 -38.24 4.39 -25.07
C MET A 28 -39.21 5.59 -25.13
N ILE A 29 -39.05 6.53 -24.19
CA ILE A 29 -39.93 7.71 -24.07
C ILE A 29 -39.49 8.82 -25.02
N THR A 30 -38.17 8.93 -25.27
CA THR A 30 -37.60 9.93 -26.16
C THR A 30 -37.40 9.37 -27.57
N ASP A 31 -37.48 10.21 -28.57
CA ASP A 31 -37.14 9.83 -29.94
C ASP A 31 -35.61 9.70 -30.13
N GLY A 32 -35.17 9.00 -31.18
CA GLY A 32 -33.75 8.73 -31.44
C GLY A 32 -32.92 9.98 -31.63
N VAL A 33 -33.48 11.02 -32.24
CA VAL A 33 -32.79 12.29 -32.43
C VAL A 33 -32.53 12.95 -31.09
N ARG A 34 -33.52 13.01 -30.21
CA ARG A 34 -33.38 13.57 -28.85
C ARG A 34 -32.38 12.74 -28.02
N MET A 35 -32.45 11.42 -28.13
CA MET A 35 -31.52 10.53 -27.42
C MET A 35 -30.08 10.69 -27.91
N ALA A 36 -29.89 10.86 -29.25
CA ALA A 36 -28.55 11.14 -29.80
C ALA A 36 -28.00 12.49 -29.29
N MET A 37 -28.82 13.50 -29.16
CA MET A 37 -28.42 14.80 -28.61
C MET A 37 -28.09 14.71 -27.11
N ILE A 38 -28.86 13.91 -26.34
CA ILE A 38 -28.53 13.63 -24.92
C ILE A 38 -27.19 12.89 -24.79
N ALA A 39 -26.97 11.87 -25.64
CA ALA A 39 -25.70 11.14 -25.67
C ALA A 39 -24.50 12.07 -25.99
N LEU A 40 -24.69 12.96 -26.99
CA LEU A 40 -23.66 13.95 -27.32
C LEU A 40 -23.42 14.93 -26.16
N ALA A 41 -24.48 15.39 -25.49
CA ALA A 41 -24.37 16.22 -24.29
C ALA A 41 -23.57 15.53 -23.19
N ALA A 42 -23.84 14.25 -22.93
CA ALA A 42 -23.09 13.47 -21.95
C ALA A 42 -21.61 13.35 -22.32
N LEU A 43 -21.30 13.05 -23.58
CA LEU A 43 -19.92 12.97 -24.09
C LEU A 43 -19.16 14.30 -23.96
N ILE A 44 -19.85 15.44 -24.20
CA ILE A 44 -19.26 16.78 -24.04
C ILE A 44 -19.08 17.11 -22.55
N SER A 45 -20.06 16.76 -21.72
CA SER A 45 -20.05 17.07 -20.28
C SER A 45 -18.95 16.33 -19.55
N LEU A 46 -18.58 15.13 -19.99
CA LEU A 46 -17.62 14.29 -19.30
C LEU A 46 -16.21 14.93 -19.18
N PRO A 47 -15.56 15.39 -20.25
CA PRO A 47 -14.28 16.09 -20.15
C PRO A 47 -14.42 17.46 -19.48
N LEU A 48 -15.50 18.20 -19.74
CA LEU A 48 -15.72 19.51 -19.13
C LEU A 48 -15.95 19.42 -17.63
N ALA A 49 -16.57 18.37 -17.15
CA ALA A 49 -16.76 18.13 -15.72
C ALA A 49 -15.42 18.00 -14.98
N GLY A 50 -14.41 17.40 -15.59
CA GLY A 50 -13.05 17.34 -15.04
C GLY A 50 -12.42 18.72 -14.83
N LEU A 51 -12.67 19.63 -15.76
CA LEU A 51 -12.16 21.01 -15.67
C LEU A 51 -12.95 21.85 -14.64
N LEU A 52 -14.28 21.72 -14.63
CA LEU A 52 -15.16 22.51 -13.77
C LEU A 52 -15.29 21.98 -12.35
N GLY A 53 -15.04 20.69 -12.13
CA GLY A 53 -15.16 20.05 -10.81
C GLY A 53 -14.23 20.66 -9.76
N GLN A 54 -13.09 21.21 -10.19
CA GLN A 54 -12.13 21.91 -9.32
C GLN A 54 -12.72 23.22 -8.75
N TRP A 55 -13.67 23.82 -9.43
CA TRP A 55 -14.30 25.08 -9.07
C TRP A 55 -15.59 24.92 -8.27
N MET A 56 -16.03 23.66 -8.04
CA MET A 56 -17.26 23.41 -7.30
C MET A 56 -17.15 23.88 -5.85
N PRO A 57 -18.21 24.54 -5.33
CA PRO A 57 -18.23 25.03 -3.96
C PRO A 57 -17.96 23.92 -2.94
N ARG A 58 -17.08 24.16 -1.99
CA ARG A 58 -16.74 23.20 -0.93
C ARG A 58 -17.97 22.71 -0.15
N ALA A 59 -19.00 23.54 -0.04
CA ALA A 59 -20.26 23.19 0.61
C ALA A 59 -20.97 21.98 -0.06
N LEU A 60 -20.81 21.80 -1.38
CA LEU A 60 -21.39 20.67 -2.12
C LEU A 60 -20.55 19.39 -2.01
N LEU A 61 -19.30 19.51 -1.56
CA LEU A 61 -18.35 18.39 -1.49
C LEU A 61 -18.38 17.67 -0.13
N GLY A 62 -19.14 18.20 0.82
CA GLY A 62 -19.11 17.69 2.21
C GLY A 62 -17.79 17.96 2.92
N GLY A 63 -17.76 17.81 4.24
CA GLY A 63 -16.57 18.03 5.06
C GLY A 63 -15.51 16.92 4.96
N ASN A 64 -15.81 15.81 4.30
CA ASN A 64 -14.90 14.67 4.21
C ASN A 64 -13.95 14.81 3.02
N PRO A 65 -12.63 14.92 3.24
CA PRO A 65 -11.63 15.05 2.19
C PRO A 65 -11.62 13.87 1.20
N LEU A 66 -11.96 12.66 1.65
CA LEU A 66 -12.05 11.48 0.79
C LEU A 66 -13.05 11.67 -0.37
N TRP A 67 -14.23 12.24 -0.09
CA TRP A 67 -15.24 12.48 -1.14
C TRP A 67 -14.77 13.49 -2.18
N ARG A 68 -13.97 14.47 -1.77
CA ARG A 68 -13.38 15.47 -2.68
C ARG A 68 -12.37 14.81 -3.62
N ASP A 69 -11.50 13.96 -3.06
CA ASP A 69 -10.47 13.27 -3.81
C ASP A 69 -11.06 12.18 -4.75
N TRP A 70 -12.25 11.69 -4.44
CA TRP A 70 -12.98 10.73 -5.27
C TRP A 70 -13.71 11.35 -6.49
N GLY A 71 -13.50 12.62 -6.74
CA GLY A 71 -14.09 13.29 -7.89
C GLY A 71 -15.56 13.67 -7.73
N LEU A 72 -16.04 13.82 -6.48
CA LEU A 72 -17.41 14.28 -6.23
C LEU A 72 -17.67 15.65 -6.88
N GLY A 73 -16.66 16.53 -6.92
CA GLY A 73 -16.72 17.79 -7.65
C GLY A 73 -16.97 17.60 -9.14
N ASN A 74 -16.33 16.62 -9.75
CA ASN A 74 -16.55 16.27 -11.15
C ASN A 74 -17.96 15.71 -11.39
N ALA A 75 -18.49 14.91 -10.46
CA ALA A 75 -19.85 14.37 -10.55
C ALA A 75 -20.90 15.49 -10.49
N TRP A 76 -20.75 16.45 -9.57
CA TRP A 76 -21.63 17.62 -9.49
C TRP A 76 -21.51 18.51 -10.73
N ALA A 77 -20.30 18.77 -11.22
CA ALA A 77 -20.08 19.53 -12.44
C ALA A 77 -20.71 18.84 -13.65
N PHE A 78 -20.60 17.51 -13.75
CA PHE A 78 -21.24 16.71 -14.79
C PHE A 78 -22.77 16.85 -14.74
N LEU A 79 -23.38 16.66 -13.58
CA LEU A 79 -24.83 16.79 -13.41
C LEU A 79 -25.32 18.21 -13.77
N PHE A 80 -24.61 19.24 -13.33
CA PHE A 80 -24.92 20.63 -13.63
C PHE A 80 -24.85 20.91 -15.14
N LEU A 81 -23.79 20.47 -15.81
CA LEU A 81 -23.64 20.59 -17.26
C LEU A 81 -24.72 19.82 -18.01
N MET A 82 -25.04 18.59 -17.55
CA MET A 82 -26.10 17.78 -18.15
C MET A 82 -27.46 18.49 -18.07
N VAL A 83 -27.79 19.10 -16.93
CA VAL A 83 -29.04 19.85 -16.78
C VAL A 83 -29.10 21.05 -17.76
N ILE A 84 -28.04 21.85 -17.84
CA ILE A 84 -27.96 22.98 -18.76
C ILE A 84 -28.11 22.52 -20.21
N LEU A 85 -27.29 21.52 -20.60
CA LEU A 85 -27.32 21.00 -21.97
C LEU A 85 -28.67 20.35 -22.30
N PHE A 86 -29.29 19.67 -21.35
CA PHE A 86 -30.62 19.10 -21.52
C PHE A 86 -31.69 20.19 -21.84
N ILE A 87 -31.66 21.32 -21.12
CA ILE A 87 -32.55 22.45 -21.38
C ILE A 87 -32.33 23.00 -22.81
N VAL A 88 -31.06 23.20 -23.17
CA VAL A 88 -30.71 23.70 -24.52
C VAL A 88 -31.16 22.72 -25.61
N ILE A 89 -30.85 21.44 -25.41
CA ILE A 89 -31.22 20.37 -26.35
C ILE A 89 -32.73 20.27 -26.49
N HIS A 90 -33.47 20.35 -25.40
CA HIS A 90 -34.94 20.32 -25.44
C HIS A 90 -35.51 21.45 -26.31
N ARG A 91 -35.01 22.67 -26.16
CA ARG A 91 -35.42 23.82 -26.97
C ARG A 91 -35.06 23.67 -28.44
N LEU A 92 -33.82 23.21 -28.74
CA LEU A 92 -33.40 22.98 -30.12
C LEU A 92 -34.21 21.88 -30.80
N HIS A 93 -34.50 20.80 -30.07
CA HIS A 93 -35.31 19.69 -30.57
C HIS A 93 -36.73 20.09 -30.88
N GLU A 94 -37.39 20.89 -30.03
CA GLU A 94 -38.73 21.42 -30.31
C GLU A 94 -38.75 22.21 -31.62
N GLN A 95 -37.77 23.09 -31.81
CA GLN A 95 -37.69 23.88 -33.06
C GLN A 95 -37.47 23.00 -34.30
N ALA A 96 -36.50 22.03 -34.19
CA ALA A 96 -36.21 21.11 -35.28
C ALA A 96 -37.40 20.19 -35.62
N THR A 97 -38.15 19.73 -34.62
CA THR A 97 -39.31 18.86 -34.83
C THR A 97 -40.44 19.60 -35.52
N ILE A 98 -40.70 20.85 -35.16
CA ILE A 98 -41.68 21.68 -35.82
C ILE A 98 -41.33 21.85 -37.31
N GLU A 99 -40.08 22.18 -37.61
CA GLU A 99 -39.61 22.39 -38.99
C GLU A 99 -39.68 21.11 -39.83
N LEU A 100 -39.29 19.95 -39.27
CA LEU A 100 -39.36 18.64 -39.92
C LEU A 100 -40.79 18.20 -40.20
N LYS A 101 -41.73 18.44 -39.26
CA LYS A 101 -43.13 18.07 -39.40
C LYS A 101 -43.80 18.76 -40.59
N TYR A 102 -43.40 19.99 -40.93
CA TYR A 102 -43.92 20.71 -42.07
C TYR A 102 -43.28 20.32 -43.42
N ARG A 103 -42.10 19.64 -43.38
CA ARG A 103 -41.38 19.26 -44.60
C ARG A 103 -41.58 17.82 -45.05
N ILE A 104 -42.05 16.91 -44.17
CA ILE A 104 -42.19 15.48 -44.45
C ILE A 104 -43.64 15.12 -44.69
N PRO A 105 -44.02 14.43 -45.81
CA PRO A 105 -45.37 13.94 -46.07
C PRO A 105 -45.88 13.02 -44.96
N GLY A 106 -47.18 13.11 -44.60
CA GLY A 106 -47.76 12.48 -43.41
C GLY A 106 -47.55 10.96 -43.29
N ASN A 107 -47.66 10.20 -44.36
CA ASN A 107 -47.47 8.76 -44.38
C ASN A 107 -45.98 8.34 -44.12
N LYS A 108 -45.01 9.12 -44.58
CA LYS A 108 -43.58 8.89 -44.28
C LYS A 108 -43.20 9.31 -42.87
N TYR A 109 -43.98 10.17 -42.24
CA TYR A 109 -43.75 10.61 -40.88
C TYR A 109 -44.03 9.51 -39.84
N GLU A 110 -45.06 8.67 -40.08
CA GLU A 110 -45.35 7.53 -39.18
C GLU A 110 -44.26 6.46 -39.22
N ASP A 111 -43.77 6.12 -40.42
CA ASP A 111 -42.67 5.17 -40.59
C ASP A 111 -41.39 5.70 -39.96
N TRP A 112 -41.10 6.99 -40.14
CA TRP A 112 -39.98 7.66 -39.46
C TRP A 112 -40.13 7.61 -37.94
N GLY A 113 -41.34 7.80 -37.39
CA GLY A 113 -41.59 7.71 -35.95
C GLY A 113 -41.22 6.35 -35.36
N ARG A 114 -41.57 5.25 -36.05
CA ARG A 114 -41.20 3.89 -35.60
C ARG A 114 -39.68 3.65 -35.62
N VAL A 115 -39.03 4.00 -36.72
CA VAL A 115 -37.58 3.87 -36.87
C VAL A 115 -36.87 4.71 -35.81
N ASN A 116 -37.30 5.92 -35.58
CA ASN A 116 -36.73 6.85 -34.62
C ASN A 116 -36.86 6.36 -33.17
N SER A 117 -37.96 5.69 -32.81
CA SER A 117 -38.15 5.05 -31.49
C SER A 117 -37.19 3.87 -31.28
N VAL A 118 -36.98 3.03 -32.30
CA VAL A 118 -36.01 1.92 -32.23
C VAL A 118 -34.59 2.45 -32.06
N ILE A 119 -34.23 3.52 -32.78
CA ILE A 119 -32.94 4.19 -32.60
C ILE A 119 -32.81 4.75 -31.19
N GLY A 120 -33.85 5.37 -30.63
CA GLY A 120 -33.86 5.88 -29.27
C GLY A 120 -33.60 4.79 -28.22
N LEU A 121 -34.31 3.67 -28.36
CA LEU A 121 -34.10 2.50 -27.49
C LEU A 121 -32.68 1.94 -27.58
N SER A 122 -32.16 1.78 -28.80
CA SER A 122 -30.79 1.28 -29.02
C SER A 122 -29.73 2.20 -28.44
N LEU A 123 -29.84 3.50 -28.63
CA LEU A 123 -28.98 4.51 -28.06
C LEU A 123 -29.07 4.54 -26.53
N GLY A 124 -30.28 4.39 -25.97
CA GLY A 124 -30.47 4.24 -24.52
C GLY A 124 -29.75 3.05 -23.96
N GLY A 125 -29.83 1.89 -24.61
CA GLY A 125 -29.10 0.69 -24.25
C GLY A 125 -27.57 0.92 -24.25
N ILE A 126 -27.03 1.52 -25.32
CA ILE A 126 -25.59 1.82 -25.44
C ILE A 126 -25.16 2.79 -24.34
N MET A 127 -25.90 3.86 -24.08
CA MET A 127 -25.60 4.83 -23.03
C MET A 127 -25.65 4.19 -21.63
N GLY A 128 -26.61 3.27 -21.43
CA GLY A 128 -26.70 2.49 -20.21
C GLY A 128 -25.45 1.64 -19.95
N VAL A 129 -24.99 0.92 -20.97
CA VAL A 129 -23.75 0.12 -20.88
C VAL A 129 -22.52 1.02 -20.64
N LEU A 130 -22.39 2.12 -21.38
CA LEU A 130 -21.28 3.06 -21.19
C LEU A 130 -21.29 3.65 -19.78
N SER A 131 -22.45 4.07 -19.28
CA SER A 131 -22.58 4.60 -17.91
C SER A 131 -22.22 3.56 -16.85
N PHE A 132 -22.60 2.30 -17.07
CA PHE A 132 -22.20 1.20 -16.21
C PHE A 132 -20.68 0.99 -16.23
N LEU A 133 -20.03 0.99 -17.39
CA LEU A 133 -18.59 0.83 -17.49
C LEU A 133 -17.82 1.99 -16.83
N VAL A 134 -18.30 3.22 -16.99
CA VAL A 134 -17.72 4.39 -16.29
C VAL A 134 -17.85 4.23 -14.77
N LEU A 135 -19.01 3.82 -14.28
CA LEU A 135 -19.24 3.60 -12.86
C LEU A 135 -18.38 2.42 -12.34
N ALA A 136 -18.32 1.32 -13.09
CA ALA A 136 -17.48 0.19 -12.76
C ALA A 136 -16.00 0.58 -12.68
N GLY A 137 -15.49 1.38 -13.62
CA GLY A 137 -14.14 1.92 -13.58
C GLY A 137 -13.84 2.77 -12.35
N LYS A 138 -14.83 3.52 -11.84
CA LYS A 138 -14.69 4.30 -10.60
C LYS A 138 -14.77 3.43 -9.33
N ILE A 139 -15.54 2.36 -9.36
CA ILE A 139 -15.66 1.43 -8.22
C ILE A 139 -14.45 0.50 -8.12
N THR A 140 -13.86 0.12 -9.23
CA THR A 140 -12.77 -0.88 -9.30
C THR A 140 -11.60 -0.57 -8.38
N PRO A 141 -10.99 0.63 -8.34
CA PRO A 141 -9.86 0.91 -7.45
C PRO A 141 -10.20 0.70 -5.98
N LEU A 142 -11.35 1.25 -5.54
CA LEU A 142 -11.77 1.10 -4.16
C LEU A 142 -12.11 -0.34 -3.80
N GLY A 143 -12.82 -1.00 -4.70
CA GLY A 143 -13.19 -2.41 -4.55
C GLY A 143 -11.96 -3.32 -4.50
N TYR A 144 -10.94 -3.03 -5.30
CA TYR A 144 -9.66 -3.73 -5.28
C TYR A 144 -8.98 -3.62 -3.92
N ALA A 145 -8.73 -2.39 -3.45
CA ALA A 145 -8.11 -2.16 -2.15
C ALA A 145 -8.90 -2.78 -1.00
N SER A 146 -10.24 -2.67 -1.02
CA SER A 146 -11.11 -3.28 -0.02
C SER A 146 -11.09 -4.82 -0.08
N ALA A 147 -10.88 -5.41 -1.25
CA ALA A 147 -10.77 -6.86 -1.40
C ALA A 147 -9.44 -7.41 -0.88
N GLN A 148 -8.36 -6.64 -0.99
CA GLN A 148 -7.03 -7.00 -0.45
C GLN A 148 -6.99 -6.96 1.09
N MET A 149 -7.73 -6.04 1.70
CA MET A 149 -7.77 -5.83 3.16
C MET A 149 -9.10 -6.28 3.75
N GLN A 150 -9.35 -7.60 3.77
CA GLN A 150 -10.58 -8.16 4.33
C GLN A 150 -10.46 -8.37 5.85
N PRO A 151 -11.34 -7.78 6.66
CA PRO A 151 -11.32 -7.97 8.10
C PRO A 151 -11.65 -9.42 8.49
N ALA A 152 -11.21 -9.82 9.69
CA ALA A 152 -11.52 -11.14 10.24
C ALA A 152 -13.03 -11.35 10.42
N GLN A 153 -13.75 -10.25 10.71
CA GLN A 153 -15.20 -10.21 10.84
C GLN A 153 -15.80 -9.26 9.80
N PRO A 154 -16.12 -9.75 8.60
CA PRO A 154 -16.64 -8.91 7.52
C PRO A 154 -17.93 -8.14 7.86
N ALA A 155 -18.67 -8.61 8.88
CA ALA A 155 -19.88 -7.94 9.33
C ALA A 155 -19.62 -6.56 9.97
N GLU A 156 -18.43 -6.34 10.51
CA GLU A 156 -18.02 -5.09 11.14
C GLU A 156 -17.62 -4.01 10.13
N ASP A 157 -17.33 -4.41 8.90
CA ASP A 157 -17.02 -3.43 7.84
C ASP A 157 -18.24 -2.57 7.51
N PRO A 158 -18.04 -1.27 7.26
CA PRO A 158 -19.09 -0.43 6.68
C PRO A 158 -19.65 -1.05 5.40
N ALA A 159 -20.99 -1.01 5.28
CA ALA A 159 -21.69 -1.64 4.16
C ALA A 159 -21.13 -1.23 2.78
N GLY A 160 -20.63 0.01 2.66
CA GLY A 160 -20.02 0.53 1.43
C GLY A 160 -18.76 -0.24 1.01
N TYR A 161 -17.83 -0.51 1.95
CA TYR A 161 -16.60 -1.25 1.63
C TYR A 161 -16.87 -2.71 1.28
N ARG A 162 -17.82 -3.35 2.00
CA ARG A 162 -18.25 -4.71 1.68
C ARG A 162 -18.88 -4.81 0.30
N LEU A 163 -19.71 -3.83 -0.05
CA LEU A 163 -20.35 -3.76 -1.36
C LEU A 163 -19.33 -3.54 -2.47
N THR A 164 -18.40 -2.59 -2.32
CA THR A 164 -17.37 -2.32 -3.33
C THR A 164 -16.41 -3.49 -3.52
N ALA A 165 -15.99 -4.18 -2.45
CA ALA A 165 -15.18 -5.38 -2.53
C ALA A 165 -15.93 -6.53 -3.24
N ARG A 166 -17.26 -6.66 -3.00
CA ARG A 166 -18.09 -7.64 -3.69
C ARG A 166 -18.24 -7.29 -5.17
N LEU A 167 -18.58 -6.04 -5.48
CA LEU A 167 -18.73 -5.57 -6.87
C LEU A 167 -17.43 -5.78 -7.65
N TYR A 168 -16.27 -5.48 -7.06
CA TYR A 168 -14.99 -5.74 -7.70
C TYR A 168 -14.79 -7.22 -8.03
N ARG A 169 -15.08 -8.15 -7.09
CA ARG A 169 -14.99 -9.59 -7.35
C ARG A 169 -15.94 -10.04 -8.46
N ASP A 170 -17.16 -9.51 -8.46
CA ASP A 170 -18.16 -9.80 -9.49
C ASP A 170 -17.70 -9.25 -10.85
N PHE A 171 -17.16 -8.02 -10.92
CA PHE A 171 -16.60 -7.46 -12.15
C PHE A 171 -15.46 -8.31 -12.71
N ASN A 172 -14.55 -8.74 -11.83
CA ASN A 172 -13.43 -9.60 -12.22
C ASN A 172 -13.93 -10.96 -12.73
N SER A 173 -14.90 -11.59 -12.06
CA SER A 173 -15.45 -12.89 -12.46
C SER A 173 -16.18 -12.85 -13.80
N LEU A 174 -16.82 -11.70 -14.14
CA LEU A 174 -17.52 -11.48 -15.39
C LEU A 174 -16.64 -10.88 -16.50
N GLY A 175 -15.38 -10.56 -16.21
CA GLY A 175 -14.45 -9.88 -17.13
C GLY A 175 -14.81 -8.42 -17.42
N VAL A 176 -15.73 -7.83 -16.66
CA VAL A 176 -16.12 -6.42 -16.76
C VAL A 176 -14.96 -5.50 -16.38
N ASP A 177 -14.09 -5.92 -15.46
CA ASP A 177 -12.89 -5.19 -15.04
C ASP A 177 -12.02 -4.79 -16.22
N ARG A 178 -11.87 -5.67 -17.23
CA ARG A 178 -11.05 -5.40 -18.43
C ARG A 178 -11.63 -4.28 -19.27
N ALA A 179 -12.95 -4.26 -19.47
CA ALA A 179 -13.62 -3.21 -20.21
C ALA A 179 -13.67 -1.90 -19.42
N ALA A 180 -13.84 -1.97 -18.10
CA ALA A 180 -13.90 -0.84 -17.19
C ALA A 180 -12.54 -0.12 -17.01
N ARG A 181 -11.41 -0.81 -17.25
CA ARG A 181 -10.05 -0.23 -17.17
C ARG A 181 -9.86 1.03 -18.00
N VAL A 182 -10.57 1.16 -19.12
CA VAL A 182 -10.50 2.38 -19.95
C VAL A 182 -11.01 3.61 -19.18
N PHE A 183 -11.88 3.40 -18.21
CA PHE A 183 -12.50 4.46 -17.38
C PHE A 183 -11.92 4.51 -15.96
N ASP A 184 -10.92 3.69 -15.68
CA ASP A 184 -10.28 3.65 -14.38
C ASP A 184 -9.35 4.87 -14.22
N PRO A 185 -9.57 5.70 -13.19
CA PRO A 185 -8.73 6.87 -12.94
C PRO A 185 -7.45 6.55 -12.17
N ALA A 186 -7.32 5.33 -11.60
CA ALA A 186 -6.21 4.98 -10.76
C ALA A 186 -4.98 4.62 -11.59
N PRO A 187 -3.82 5.17 -11.25
CA PRO A 187 -2.57 4.80 -11.90
C PRO A 187 -2.14 3.37 -11.47
N PRO A 188 -1.28 2.69 -12.25
CA PRO A 188 -0.81 1.34 -11.92
C PRO A 188 -0.21 1.22 -10.52
N GLU A 189 0.51 2.24 -10.07
CA GLU A 189 1.15 2.32 -8.75
C GLU A 189 0.15 2.22 -7.60
N TYR A 190 -1.10 2.64 -7.83
CA TYR A 190 -2.18 2.49 -6.86
C TYR A 190 -2.45 1.01 -6.54
N TYR A 191 -2.51 0.18 -7.57
CA TYR A 191 -2.77 -1.25 -7.42
C TYR A 191 -1.61 -1.95 -6.73
N GLN A 192 -0.38 -1.62 -7.09
CA GLN A 192 0.83 -2.12 -6.43
C GLN A 192 0.85 -1.72 -4.94
N ALA A 193 0.53 -0.46 -4.64
CA ALA A 193 0.43 0.01 -3.26
C ALA A 193 -0.68 -0.72 -2.47
N ALA A 194 -1.82 -1.01 -3.11
CA ALA A 194 -2.91 -1.77 -2.51
C ALA A 194 -2.51 -3.23 -2.24
N ASP A 195 -1.73 -3.86 -3.13
CA ASP A 195 -1.19 -5.21 -2.93
C ASP A 195 -0.23 -5.24 -1.74
N ILE A 196 0.67 -4.27 -1.62
CA ILE A 196 1.59 -4.13 -0.49
C ILE A 196 0.80 -3.89 0.81
N ALA A 197 -0.20 -3.01 0.79
CA ALA A 197 -1.06 -2.76 1.94
C ALA A 197 -1.83 -4.03 2.36
N GLY A 198 -2.31 -4.82 1.41
CA GLY A 198 -2.92 -6.12 1.62
C GLY A 198 -1.95 -7.12 2.24
N LEU A 199 -0.70 -7.18 1.75
CA LEU A 199 0.35 -8.01 2.36
C LEU A 199 0.62 -7.60 3.81
N VAL A 200 0.78 -6.31 4.08
CA VAL A 200 0.96 -5.78 5.44
C VAL A 200 -0.21 -6.19 6.32
N TYR A 201 -1.43 -5.91 5.89
CA TYR A 201 -2.64 -6.22 6.62
C TYR A 201 -2.78 -7.72 6.97
N ASN A 202 -2.53 -8.58 5.98
CA ASN A 202 -2.66 -10.02 6.17
C ASN A 202 -1.54 -10.62 7.02
N ASN A 203 -0.30 -10.12 6.90
CA ASN A 203 0.82 -10.65 7.68
C ASN A 203 0.84 -10.15 9.13
N PHE A 204 0.35 -8.94 9.41
CA PHE A 204 0.20 -8.45 10.77
C PHE A 204 -1.04 -9.04 11.47
N GLY A 205 -2.08 -9.41 10.73
CA GLY A 205 -3.31 -10.02 11.24
C GLY A 205 -3.20 -11.52 11.53
N THR A 206 -2.02 -12.05 11.76
CA THR A 206 -1.80 -13.46 12.13
C THR A 206 -1.67 -13.61 13.65
N ASN A 207 -2.11 -14.75 14.20
CA ASN A 207 -1.89 -15.06 15.62
C ASN A 207 -0.43 -15.50 15.91
N ASN A 208 0.46 -15.46 14.92
CA ASN A 208 1.86 -15.84 15.04
C ASN A 208 2.75 -14.61 15.14
N LEU A 209 3.09 -14.20 16.36
CA LEU A 209 3.94 -13.04 16.62
C LEU A 209 5.34 -13.16 16.01
N GLN A 210 5.90 -14.37 15.95
CA GLN A 210 7.20 -14.58 15.31
C GLN A 210 7.12 -14.24 13.81
N HIS A 211 6.06 -14.63 13.16
CA HIS A 211 5.82 -14.29 11.77
C HIS A 211 5.67 -12.76 11.57
N ILE A 212 4.93 -12.09 12.47
CA ILE A 212 4.79 -10.63 12.44
C ILE A 212 6.15 -9.95 12.58
N TYR A 213 7.00 -10.38 13.52
CA TYR A 213 8.34 -9.83 13.69
C TYR A 213 9.21 -10.03 12.44
N GLN A 214 9.19 -11.23 11.86
CA GLN A 214 9.95 -11.52 10.64
C GLN A 214 9.48 -10.69 9.45
N PHE A 215 8.17 -10.58 9.26
CA PHE A 215 7.60 -9.78 8.18
C PHE A 215 7.92 -8.28 8.36
N ARG A 216 7.76 -7.76 9.58
CA ARG A 216 8.13 -6.38 9.89
C ARG A 216 9.62 -6.12 9.64
N ALA A 217 10.51 -7.01 10.13
CA ALA A 217 11.96 -6.89 9.89
C ALA A 217 12.28 -6.89 8.39
N ARG A 218 11.54 -7.67 7.60
CA ARG A 218 11.67 -7.68 6.14
C ARG A 218 11.19 -6.35 5.54
N LEU A 219 10.02 -5.86 5.94
CA LEU A 219 9.45 -4.61 5.44
C LEU A 219 10.36 -3.41 5.76
N MET A 220 10.76 -3.25 7.01
CA MET A 220 11.64 -2.16 7.45
C MET A 220 13.08 -2.31 6.92
N GLY A 221 13.50 -3.54 6.67
CA GLY A 221 14.82 -3.88 6.14
C GLY A 221 14.91 -3.83 4.62
N TYR A 222 13.87 -3.42 3.88
CA TYR A 222 14.00 -3.18 2.45
C TYR A 222 14.86 -1.94 2.20
N PRO A 223 15.99 -2.06 1.46
CA PRO A 223 16.95 -0.97 1.35
C PRO A 223 16.36 0.33 0.80
N GLY A 224 15.39 0.24 -0.13
CA GLY A 224 14.70 1.39 -0.69
C GLY A 224 13.77 2.12 0.31
N LEU A 225 13.41 1.49 1.44
CA LEU A 225 12.59 2.10 2.49
C LEU A 225 13.39 2.64 3.67
N VAL A 226 14.68 2.32 3.80
CA VAL A 226 15.47 2.66 5.00
C VAL A 226 15.42 4.16 5.31
N ASP A 227 15.50 5.02 4.31
CA ASP A 227 15.39 6.47 4.51
C ASP A 227 13.98 6.90 4.99
N ALA A 228 12.92 6.27 4.47
CA ALA A 228 11.55 6.54 4.92
C ALA A 228 11.30 5.97 6.33
N VAL A 229 11.86 4.82 6.65
CA VAL A 229 11.78 4.19 7.99
C VAL A 229 12.41 5.07 9.07
N TYR A 230 13.39 5.90 8.71
CA TYR A 230 14.01 6.86 9.63
C TYR A 230 13.03 7.95 10.11
N ASP A 231 11.90 8.12 9.44
CA ASP A 231 10.86 9.08 9.83
C ASP A 231 10.18 8.65 11.15
N PRO A 232 10.07 9.55 12.15
CA PRO A 232 9.47 9.23 13.46
C PRO A 232 8.02 8.73 13.38
N HIS A 233 7.25 9.15 12.36
CA HIS A 233 5.87 8.69 12.18
C HIS A 233 5.84 7.23 11.69
N VAL A 234 6.72 6.85 10.75
CA VAL A 234 6.84 5.47 10.29
C VAL A 234 7.30 4.56 11.42
N MET A 235 8.31 5.01 12.18
CA MET A 235 8.79 4.30 13.38
C MET A 235 7.66 3.99 14.36
N ARG A 236 6.82 4.97 14.63
CA ARG A 236 5.69 4.82 15.56
C ARG A 236 4.64 3.87 15.01
N LEU A 237 4.31 3.95 13.71
CA LEU A 237 3.36 3.03 13.07
C LEU A 237 3.85 1.58 13.14
N MET A 238 5.15 1.37 12.96
CA MET A 238 5.77 0.03 12.95
C MET A 238 6.14 -0.48 14.35
N HIS A 239 5.80 0.25 15.42
CA HIS A 239 6.06 -0.16 16.79
C HIS A 239 5.09 -1.28 17.20
N LEU A 240 5.62 -2.48 17.46
CA LEU A 240 4.83 -3.66 17.85
C LEU A 240 4.53 -3.65 19.35
N HIS A 241 3.60 -2.83 19.76
CA HIS A 241 3.20 -2.71 21.16
C HIS A 241 1.67 -2.55 21.29
N THR A 242 1.11 -3.02 22.38
CA THR A 242 -0.35 -2.98 22.62
C THR A 242 -0.91 -1.58 22.79
N ASP A 243 -0.07 -0.60 23.12
CA ASP A 243 -0.45 0.82 23.18
C ASP A 243 -0.46 1.50 21.81
N ASN A 244 0.00 0.81 20.75
CA ASN A 244 -0.05 1.31 19.39
C ASN A 244 -1.40 0.92 18.73
N PRO A 245 -2.35 1.86 18.60
CA PRO A 245 -3.68 1.54 18.07
C PRO A 245 -3.63 1.08 16.61
N PHE A 246 -2.69 1.59 15.81
CA PHE A 246 -2.51 1.17 14.43
C PHE A 246 -2.05 -0.30 14.35
N PHE A 247 -1.03 -0.68 15.14
CA PHE A 247 -0.58 -2.07 15.22
C PHE A 247 -1.70 -2.99 15.71
N MET A 248 -2.41 -2.60 16.78
CA MET A 248 -3.52 -3.39 17.29
C MET A 248 -4.67 -3.50 16.28
N GLY A 249 -4.90 -2.45 15.51
CA GLY A 249 -5.86 -2.47 14.41
C GLY A 249 -5.49 -3.49 13.33
N LEU A 250 -4.23 -3.55 12.91
CA LEU A 250 -3.72 -4.56 11.99
C LEU A 250 -3.78 -5.97 12.58
N TYR A 251 -3.31 -6.13 13.83
CA TYR A 251 -3.28 -7.42 14.52
C TYR A 251 -4.67 -8.04 14.67
N ASN A 252 -5.65 -7.25 15.07
CA ASN A 252 -7.04 -7.68 15.23
C ASN A 252 -7.82 -7.70 13.91
N ARG A 253 -7.18 -7.36 12.78
CA ARG A 253 -7.83 -7.23 11.47
C ARG A 253 -9.08 -6.37 11.55
N THR A 254 -8.96 -5.20 12.15
CA THR A 254 -10.06 -4.24 12.17
C THR A 254 -10.37 -3.73 10.77
N ASN A 255 -11.55 -3.15 10.61
CA ASN A 255 -11.95 -2.65 9.31
C ASN A 255 -11.07 -1.47 8.83
N LEU A 256 -11.00 -1.30 7.52
CA LEU A 256 -10.19 -0.28 6.85
C LEU A 256 -10.50 1.14 7.35
N THR A 257 -11.74 1.42 7.72
CA THR A 257 -12.15 2.75 8.22
C THR A 257 -11.45 3.09 9.52
N HIS A 258 -11.34 2.14 10.44
CA HIS A 258 -10.62 2.32 11.69
C HIS A 258 -9.12 2.54 11.47
N LEU A 259 -8.51 1.75 10.57
CA LEU A 259 -7.10 1.92 10.23
C LEU A 259 -6.83 3.29 9.60
N LEU A 260 -7.67 3.72 8.66
CA LEU A 260 -7.55 5.02 8.01
C LEU A 260 -7.85 6.21 8.95
N ALA A 261 -8.61 5.99 10.03
CA ALA A 261 -8.89 7.01 11.04
C ALA A 261 -7.75 7.19 12.05
N ASP A 262 -6.75 6.31 12.07
CA ASP A 262 -5.60 6.43 12.98
C ASP A 262 -4.83 7.72 12.74
N GLN A 263 -4.65 8.50 13.82
CA GLN A 263 -4.03 9.82 13.76
C GLN A 263 -2.56 9.76 13.34
N THR A 264 -1.83 8.71 13.73
CA THR A 264 -0.42 8.54 13.37
C THR A 264 -0.26 8.25 11.89
N LEU A 265 -1.14 7.38 11.35
CA LEU A 265 -1.21 7.12 9.91
C LEU A 265 -1.58 8.38 9.13
N GLN A 266 -2.57 9.15 9.58
CA GLN A 266 -2.97 10.39 8.93
C GLN A 266 -1.84 11.42 8.92
N ASN A 267 -1.08 11.54 10.01
CA ASN A 267 0.08 12.43 10.07
C ASN A 267 1.19 11.97 9.12
N ALA A 268 1.47 10.66 9.04
CA ALA A 268 2.43 10.10 8.09
C ALA A 268 2.02 10.39 6.63
N ILE A 269 0.75 10.12 6.28
CA ILE A 269 0.23 10.36 4.92
C ILE A 269 0.30 11.86 4.54
N ARG A 270 0.15 12.78 5.49
CA ARG A 270 0.18 14.22 5.24
C ARG A 270 1.59 14.79 5.18
N ASN A 271 2.59 14.06 5.64
CA ASN A 271 3.98 14.53 5.64
C ASN A 271 4.52 14.59 4.19
N PRO A 272 4.85 15.79 3.66
CA PRO A 272 5.32 15.93 2.29
C PRO A 272 6.70 15.29 2.05
N ASP A 273 7.59 15.35 3.06
CA ASP A 273 8.93 14.77 2.96
C ASP A 273 8.85 13.24 2.89
N LEU A 274 7.98 12.64 3.70
CA LEU A 274 7.75 11.20 3.65
C LEU A 274 7.13 10.78 2.32
N LYS A 275 6.18 11.56 1.78
CA LYS A 275 5.62 11.30 0.45
C LYS A 275 6.68 11.33 -0.63
N ALA A 276 7.58 12.31 -0.60
CA ALA A 276 8.66 12.42 -1.57
C ALA A 276 9.61 11.21 -1.51
N LYS A 277 9.92 10.72 -0.32
CA LYS A 277 10.73 9.51 -0.12
C LYS A 277 10.01 8.25 -0.61
N LEU A 278 8.75 8.08 -0.25
CA LEU A 278 7.95 6.92 -0.67
C LEU A 278 7.71 6.89 -2.19
N ALA A 279 7.61 8.04 -2.84
CA ALA A 279 7.45 8.13 -4.30
C ALA A 279 8.69 7.65 -5.08
N GLN A 280 9.84 7.50 -4.42
CA GLN A 280 11.07 6.98 -5.03
C GLN A 280 11.20 5.46 -4.89
N VAL A 281 10.32 4.84 -4.10
CA VAL A 281 10.34 3.39 -3.86
C VAL A 281 9.76 2.67 -5.07
N ASP A 282 10.51 1.71 -5.60
CA ASP A 282 10.01 0.79 -6.60
C ASP A 282 9.07 -0.22 -5.92
N LEU A 283 7.77 -0.07 -6.15
CA LEU A 283 6.74 -0.88 -5.52
C LEU A 283 6.75 -2.33 -6.02
N ASP A 284 7.13 -2.58 -7.27
CA ASP A 284 7.25 -3.93 -7.82
C ASP A 284 8.41 -4.68 -7.15
N ASP A 285 9.57 -4.03 -7.01
CA ASP A 285 10.73 -4.62 -6.33
C ASP A 285 10.43 -4.84 -4.84
N LEU A 286 9.75 -3.90 -4.19
CA LEU A 286 9.30 -4.05 -2.80
C LEU A 286 8.34 -5.23 -2.65
N TYR A 287 7.37 -5.38 -3.53
CA TYR A 287 6.42 -6.49 -3.49
C TYR A 287 7.13 -7.84 -3.65
N GLU A 288 8.04 -7.95 -4.63
CA GLU A 288 8.84 -9.17 -4.83
C GLU A 288 9.73 -9.46 -3.60
N PHE A 289 10.32 -8.42 -3.02
CA PHE A 289 11.13 -8.56 -1.81
C PHE A 289 10.31 -9.03 -0.61
N LEU A 290 9.09 -8.51 -0.42
CA LEU A 290 8.22 -8.92 0.69
C LEU A 290 7.71 -10.36 0.54
N THR A 291 7.39 -10.78 -0.67
CA THR A 291 6.82 -12.11 -0.97
C THR A 291 7.87 -13.18 -1.09
N GLN A 292 8.95 -12.91 -1.83
CA GLN A 292 9.98 -13.89 -2.20
C GLN A 292 11.31 -13.67 -1.47
N GLY A 293 11.50 -12.52 -0.81
CA GLY A 293 12.76 -12.12 -0.21
C GLY A 293 13.80 -11.62 -1.21
N ARG A 294 13.47 -11.47 -2.48
CA ARG A 294 14.38 -11.09 -3.57
C ARG A 294 14.22 -9.63 -3.92
N SER A 295 15.33 -8.96 -4.21
CA SER A 295 15.33 -7.62 -4.78
C SER A 295 16.14 -7.59 -6.06
N ARG A 296 15.56 -7.05 -7.12
CA ARG A 296 16.25 -6.86 -8.41
C ARG A 296 17.22 -5.70 -8.32
N GLN A 297 16.89 -4.66 -7.59
CA GLN A 297 17.70 -3.44 -7.49
C GLN A 297 18.90 -3.60 -6.58
N TYR A 298 18.77 -4.37 -5.50
CA TYR A 298 19.79 -4.49 -4.44
C TYR A 298 20.55 -5.81 -4.47
N ASN A 299 20.55 -6.53 -5.58
CA ASN A 299 21.43 -7.68 -5.76
C ASN A 299 22.84 -7.23 -6.21
N SER A 300 23.85 -8.05 -5.93
CA SER A 300 25.25 -7.71 -6.19
C SER A 300 25.54 -7.43 -7.66
N ALA A 301 24.91 -8.15 -8.59
CA ALA A 301 25.13 -7.98 -10.02
C ALA A 301 24.60 -6.62 -10.50
N THR A 302 23.40 -6.26 -10.12
CA THR A 302 22.78 -4.97 -10.48
C THR A 302 23.56 -3.80 -9.88
N LEU A 303 23.97 -3.89 -8.62
CA LEU A 303 24.75 -2.85 -7.94
C LEU A 303 26.10 -2.63 -8.64
N THR A 304 26.78 -3.72 -9.04
CA THR A 304 28.04 -3.64 -9.78
C THR A 304 27.84 -3.01 -11.16
N GLN A 305 26.80 -3.42 -11.89
CA GLN A 305 26.50 -2.83 -13.20
C GLN A 305 26.19 -1.33 -13.12
N GLN A 306 25.55 -0.89 -12.06
CA GLN A 306 25.22 0.51 -11.83
C GLN A 306 26.37 1.33 -11.22
N GLY A 307 27.52 0.72 -10.90
CA GLY A 307 28.63 1.39 -10.22
C GLY A 307 28.29 1.87 -8.81
N ARG A 308 27.27 1.27 -8.18
CA ARG A 308 26.80 1.63 -6.82
C ARG A 308 27.68 0.98 -5.75
N ALA A 309 27.65 1.56 -4.57
CA ALA A 309 28.47 1.08 -3.44
C ALA A 309 28.12 -0.39 -3.10
N PRO A 310 29.13 -1.28 -2.97
CA PRO A 310 28.92 -2.70 -2.71
C PRO A 310 28.29 -2.99 -1.34
N ILE A 311 28.30 -2.03 -0.41
CA ILE A 311 27.64 -2.16 0.89
C ILE A 311 26.10 -2.16 0.80
N LEU A 312 25.54 -1.53 -0.24
CA LEU A 312 24.09 -1.41 -0.38
C LEU A 312 23.40 -2.77 -0.44
N GLY A 313 22.22 -2.86 0.15
CA GLY A 313 21.43 -4.08 0.20
C GLY A 313 21.16 -4.58 1.60
N ARG A 314 20.61 -5.80 1.70
CA ARG A 314 20.30 -6.45 2.98
C ARG A 314 21.27 -7.57 3.29
N TRP A 315 21.68 -7.62 4.53
CA TRP A 315 22.68 -8.53 5.07
C TRP A 315 22.11 -9.25 6.29
N ILE A 316 22.36 -10.54 6.42
CA ILE A 316 21.91 -11.38 7.55
C ILE A 316 23.12 -11.83 8.32
N LEU A 317 23.02 -11.92 9.63
CA LEU A 317 24.12 -12.35 10.50
C LEU A 317 24.54 -13.78 10.14
N ASP A 318 25.81 -13.91 9.78
CA ASP A 318 26.47 -15.21 9.59
C ASP A 318 26.97 -15.71 10.95
N VAL A 319 26.19 -16.62 11.53
CA VAL A 319 26.42 -17.13 12.88
C VAL A 319 27.74 -17.84 12.98
N ASP A 320 28.05 -18.72 12.02
CA ASP A 320 29.25 -19.58 12.08
C ASP A 320 30.53 -18.76 11.99
N ASN A 321 30.58 -17.82 11.03
CA ASN A 321 31.75 -16.96 10.88
C ASN A 321 31.86 -15.95 12.04
N THR A 322 30.75 -15.45 12.55
CA THR A 322 30.74 -14.57 13.74
C THR A 322 31.27 -15.30 14.94
N GLN A 323 30.83 -16.53 15.18
CA GLN A 323 31.34 -17.38 16.24
C GLN A 323 32.84 -17.58 16.11
N GLN A 324 33.35 -17.90 14.92
CA GLN A 324 34.77 -18.06 14.67
C GLN A 324 35.58 -16.80 15.01
N GLN A 325 35.07 -15.61 14.69
CA GLN A 325 35.70 -14.34 15.06
C GLN A 325 35.72 -14.15 16.58
N PHE A 326 34.66 -14.51 17.28
CA PHE A 326 34.62 -14.45 18.75
C PHE A 326 35.58 -15.43 19.39
N ASP A 327 35.68 -16.68 18.90
CA ASP A 327 36.63 -17.69 19.42
C ASP A 327 38.08 -17.23 19.27
N GLN A 328 38.38 -16.53 18.16
CA GLN A 328 39.70 -15.95 17.94
C GLN A 328 39.99 -14.75 18.86
N ALA A 329 38.99 -13.85 19.03
CA ALA A 329 39.16 -12.64 19.83
C ALA A 329 39.20 -12.92 21.35
N PHE A 330 38.52 -13.98 21.78
CA PHE A 330 38.30 -14.30 23.17
C PHE A 330 38.81 -15.70 23.52
N SER A 331 40.05 -16.00 23.16
CA SER A 331 40.70 -17.31 23.37
C SER A 331 40.76 -17.75 24.85
N GLY A 332 40.58 -16.85 25.82
CA GLY A 332 40.59 -17.12 27.26
C GLY A 332 39.21 -17.30 27.91
N ILE A 333 38.12 -17.34 27.13
CA ILE A 333 36.78 -17.53 27.70
C ILE A 333 36.54 -19.02 28.01
N ASP A 334 35.91 -19.30 29.16
CA ASP A 334 35.55 -20.66 29.58
C ASP A 334 34.52 -21.30 28.64
N ASP A 335 34.49 -22.63 28.58
CA ASP A 335 33.66 -23.41 27.67
C ASP A 335 32.16 -23.23 27.92
N ARG A 336 31.75 -22.85 29.13
CA ARG A 336 30.31 -22.57 29.42
C ARG A 336 29.89 -21.26 28.79
N SER A 337 30.72 -20.22 28.90
CA SER A 337 30.46 -18.92 28.29
C SER A 337 30.44 -19.02 26.75
N LYS A 338 31.34 -19.85 26.16
CA LYS A 338 31.33 -20.15 24.72
C LYS A 338 30.03 -20.83 24.30
N ARG A 339 29.57 -21.86 25.01
CA ARG A 339 28.29 -22.52 24.70
C ARG A 339 27.12 -21.57 24.80
N ASN A 340 27.05 -20.75 25.83
CA ASN A 340 25.99 -19.75 25.98
C ASN A 340 25.99 -18.72 24.83
N LEU A 341 27.17 -18.26 24.41
CA LEU A 341 27.31 -17.36 23.27
C LEU A 341 26.83 -18.02 21.97
N ASN A 342 27.20 -19.28 21.75
CA ASN A 342 26.77 -20.01 20.56
C ASN A 342 25.27 -20.21 20.53
N GLN A 343 24.64 -20.62 21.62
CA GLN A 343 23.21 -20.73 21.73
C GLN A 343 22.51 -19.38 21.48
N TYR A 344 23.09 -18.30 22.00
CA TYR A 344 22.60 -16.96 21.75
C TYR A 344 22.70 -16.57 20.25
N LEU A 345 23.87 -16.74 19.64
CA LEU A 345 24.09 -16.42 18.22
C LEU A 345 23.16 -17.24 17.31
N GLN A 346 22.94 -18.52 17.60
CA GLN A 346 21.98 -19.36 16.87
C GLN A 346 20.55 -18.87 17.05
N ALA A 347 20.16 -18.47 18.25
CA ALA A 347 18.82 -17.98 18.52
C ALA A 347 18.49 -16.63 17.83
N VAL A 348 19.51 -15.79 17.63
CA VAL A 348 19.33 -14.43 17.06
C VAL A 348 19.74 -14.33 15.59
N GLY A 349 20.54 -15.26 15.07
CA GLY A 349 21.23 -15.13 13.79
C GLY A 349 20.27 -14.87 12.62
N GLU A 350 19.30 -15.73 12.42
CA GLU A 350 18.32 -15.59 11.33
C GLU A 350 17.44 -14.34 11.46
N ARG A 351 17.36 -13.74 12.64
CA ARG A 351 16.52 -12.58 12.97
C ARG A 351 17.30 -11.28 13.00
N THR A 352 18.63 -11.34 12.92
CA THR A 352 19.49 -10.17 12.90
C THR A 352 19.80 -9.80 11.46
N SER A 353 19.31 -8.65 11.04
CA SER A 353 19.53 -8.17 9.68
C SER A 353 19.96 -6.70 9.68
N LEU A 354 20.84 -6.37 8.73
CA LEU A 354 21.40 -5.06 8.52
C LEU A 354 21.12 -4.64 7.09
N SER A 355 20.47 -3.52 6.89
CA SER A 355 20.08 -3.01 5.58
C SER A 355 20.71 -1.64 5.33
N PHE A 356 21.32 -1.47 4.16
CA PHE A 356 21.97 -0.24 3.75
C PHE A 356 21.25 0.36 2.54
N SER A 357 20.92 1.62 2.64
CA SER A 357 20.53 2.52 1.53
C SER A 357 21.62 3.59 1.34
N ASP A 358 21.41 4.51 0.40
CA ASP A 358 22.34 5.60 0.14
C ASP A 358 22.47 6.53 1.37
N GLY A 359 23.57 6.40 2.10
CA GLY A 359 23.92 7.20 3.29
C GLY A 359 23.27 6.78 4.61
N PHE A 360 22.33 5.83 4.59
CA PHE A 360 21.63 5.37 5.79
C PHE A 360 21.72 3.87 5.95
N PHE A 361 21.56 3.40 7.19
CA PHE A 361 21.39 1.98 7.48
C PHE A 361 20.37 1.74 8.58
N TYR A 362 19.83 0.53 8.58
CA TYR A 362 18.92 0.02 9.58
C TYR A 362 19.37 -1.37 10.03
N LEU A 363 19.59 -1.54 11.34
CA LEU A 363 19.83 -2.83 11.97
C LEU A 363 18.63 -3.22 12.82
N GLU A 364 18.10 -4.39 12.59
CA GLU A 364 17.13 -5.04 13.46
C GLU A 364 17.75 -6.29 14.07
N ALA A 365 17.81 -6.31 15.40
CA ALA A 365 18.31 -7.44 16.16
C ALA A 365 17.37 -7.71 17.34
N PRO A 366 16.63 -8.84 17.36
CA PRO A 366 15.64 -9.10 18.40
C PRO A 366 16.23 -9.10 19.82
N TYR A 367 17.52 -9.31 19.96
CA TYR A 367 18.22 -9.43 21.24
C TYR A 367 19.65 -8.91 21.23
N PHE A 368 19.92 -7.90 20.43
CA PHE A 368 21.23 -7.24 20.47
C PHE A 368 21.35 -6.39 21.75
N HIS A 369 21.10 -7.02 22.90
CA HIS A 369 21.64 -6.53 24.15
C HIS A 369 23.13 -6.77 24.05
N SER A 370 23.84 -5.72 23.66
CA SER A 370 25.27 -5.76 23.68
C SER A 370 25.71 -6.30 25.04
N ARG A 371 26.66 -7.23 25.04
CA ARG A 371 27.35 -7.70 26.22
C ARG A 371 27.85 -6.53 27.08
N SER A 372 28.03 -5.36 26.48
CA SER A 372 28.42 -4.11 27.13
C SER A 372 27.35 -3.54 28.09
N LEU A 373 26.05 -3.76 27.84
CA LEU A 373 25.00 -3.41 28.79
C LEU A 373 24.77 -4.52 29.84
N ALA A 374 25.15 -5.78 29.55
CA ALA A 374 25.07 -6.89 30.48
C ALA A 374 26.24 -6.97 31.49
N ARG A 375 27.21 -6.07 31.40
CA ARG A 375 28.35 -6.02 32.34
C ARG A 375 27.98 -5.70 33.78
N GLU A 376 26.75 -5.17 34.00
CA GLU A 376 26.24 -4.91 35.35
C GLU A 376 25.44 -6.05 35.96
N SER A 377 25.06 -7.08 35.20
CA SER A 377 24.40 -8.27 35.75
C SER A 377 25.18 -9.54 35.42
N ASN A 378 25.64 -10.22 36.43
CA ASN A 378 26.34 -11.53 36.33
C ASN A 378 25.47 -12.68 35.79
N ASP A 379 24.21 -12.42 35.42
CA ASP A 379 23.24 -13.41 34.96
C ASP A 379 22.96 -13.28 33.46
N PHE A 380 23.88 -13.81 32.64
CA PHE A 380 23.64 -14.01 31.22
C PHE A 380 22.80 -15.27 31.02
N VAL A 381 21.48 -15.13 31.20
CA VAL A 381 20.50 -16.16 30.82
C VAL A 381 19.80 -15.67 29.58
N PRO A 382 19.94 -16.34 28.41
CA PRO A 382 19.10 -16.04 27.27
C PRO A 382 17.65 -16.41 27.62
N ARG A 383 16.86 -15.43 27.98
CA ARG A 383 15.42 -15.62 28.11
C ARG A 383 14.84 -15.79 26.72
N THR A 384 14.59 -17.03 26.33
CA THR A 384 13.70 -17.29 25.19
C THR A 384 12.34 -16.67 25.51
N PRO A 385 11.81 -15.74 24.71
CA PRO A 385 10.50 -15.20 24.96
C PRO A 385 9.47 -16.28 24.71
N SER A 386 8.85 -16.78 25.78
CA SER A 386 7.55 -17.44 25.66
C SER A 386 6.52 -16.36 25.34
N VAL A 387 6.25 -16.16 24.04
CA VAL A 387 5.38 -15.10 23.59
C VAL A 387 3.94 -15.60 23.64
N SER A 388 3.23 -15.28 24.71
CA SER A 388 1.77 -15.22 24.72
C SER A 388 1.29 -13.80 24.35
N ILE A 389 0.04 -13.62 23.98
CA ILE A 389 -0.54 -12.28 23.72
C ILE A 389 -0.37 -11.38 24.96
N SER A 390 -0.44 -11.94 26.16
CA SER A 390 -0.05 -11.27 27.42
C SER A 390 1.45 -10.95 27.49
N GLY A 391 2.29 -11.62 26.71
CA GLY A 391 3.73 -11.40 26.63
C GLY A 391 4.17 -10.25 25.71
N ILE A 392 3.27 -9.69 24.88
CA ILE A 392 3.60 -8.48 24.08
C ILE A 392 4.02 -7.32 24.99
N GLN A 393 3.38 -7.21 26.16
CA GLN A 393 3.70 -6.16 27.13
C GLN A 393 5.09 -6.31 27.76
N ASN A 394 5.64 -7.53 27.80
CA ASN A 394 6.90 -7.88 28.44
C ASN A 394 7.99 -8.33 27.45
N ALA A 395 7.69 -8.46 26.16
CA ALA A 395 8.71 -8.72 25.18
C ALA A 395 9.65 -7.51 25.11
N ALA A 396 10.91 -7.70 25.45
CA ALA A 396 11.92 -6.67 25.22
C ALA A 396 11.83 -6.26 23.75
N PRO A 397 11.63 -4.96 23.44
CA PRO A 397 11.49 -4.52 22.07
C PRO A 397 12.74 -4.94 21.30
N ALA A 398 12.57 -5.46 20.09
CA ALA A 398 13.69 -5.71 19.21
C ALA A 398 14.56 -4.46 19.15
N LEU A 399 15.85 -4.61 19.37
CA LEU A 399 16.77 -3.50 19.31
C LEU A 399 16.77 -2.98 17.88
N GLN A 400 16.38 -1.73 17.70
CA GLN A 400 16.40 -1.04 16.44
C GLN A 400 17.52 -0.01 16.48
N VAL A 401 18.47 -0.16 15.59
CA VAL A 401 19.58 0.76 15.47
C VAL A 401 19.52 1.40 14.10
N PHE A 402 19.57 2.69 14.11
CA PHE A 402 19.62 3.51 12.91
C PHE A 402 20.95 4.23 12.86
N GLY A 403 21.34 4.68 11.68
CA GLY A 403 22.49 5.54 11.56
C GLY A 403 22.80 5.95 10.15
N LYS A 404 23.84 6.76 10.06
CA LYS A 404 24.42 7.19 8.80
C LYS A 404 25.75 6.48 8.62
N TRP A 405 26.07 6.22 7.36
CA TRP A 405 27.37 5.66 7.00
C TRP A 405 28.04 6.53 5.93
N GLN A 406 29.36 6.46 5.93
CA GLN A 406 30.19 7.16 4.95
C GLN A 406 31.31 6.22 4.50
N LYS A 407 31.70 6.32 3.23
CA LYS A 407 32.83 5.58 2.72
C LYS A 407 34.14 6.16 3.30
N GLU A 408 35.03 5.30 3.76
CA GLU A 408 36.33 5.70 4.30
C GLU A 408 37.44 5.39 3.28
N GLY A 409 38.02 6.42 2.71
CA GLY A 409 39.07 6.29 1.68
C GLY A 409 38.56 5.69 0.35
N ASP A 410 39.49 5.14 -0.45
CA ASP A 410 39.20 4.53 -1.77
C ASP A 410 38.90 3.03 -1.69
N GLY A 411 38.95 2.46 -0.48
CA GLY A 411 38.82 1.03 -0.26
C GLY A 411 37.38 0.52 -0.07
N SER A 412 37.31 -0.68 0.48
CA SER A 412 36.06 -1.38 0.83
C SER A 412 35.63 -1.14 2.30
N SER A 413 36.17 -0.08 2.92
CA SER A 413 35.88 0.29 4.31
C SER A 413 34.86 1.41 4.39
N TYR A 414 34.00 1.34 5.37
CA TYR A 414 32.96 2.33 5.64
C TYR A 414 32.92 2.59 7.15
N ARG A 415 32.67 3.85 7.51
CA ARG A 415 32.43 4.25 8.90
C ARG A 415 30.97 4.55 9.08
N ALA A 416 30.38 3.99 10.14
CA ALA A 416 28.99 4.23 10.51
C ALA A 416 28.91 4.64 11.98
N VAL A 417 27.81 5.30 12.36
CA VAL A 417 27.50 5.61 13.75
C VAL A 417 26.18 4.94 14.09
N PHE A 418 26.18 3.98 14.99
CA PHE A 418 25.00 3.34 15.51
C PHE A 418 24.33 4.27 16.53
N GLU A 419 23.12 4.72 16.24
CA GLU A 419 22.30 5.52 17.14
C GLU A 419 21.25 4.63 17.80
N PHE A 420 21.36 4.47 19.10
CA PHE A 420 20.37 3.79 19.91
C PHE A 420 19.30 4.79 20.30
N ARG A 421 18.06 4.55 19.90
CA ARG A 421 16.95 5.46 20.13
C ARG A 421 15.94 4.86 21.10
N ASN A 422 15.36 5.72 21.96
CA ASN A 422 14.26 5.34 22.83
C ASN A 422 12.93 5.31 22.03
N GLN A 423 11.85 4.91 22.69
CA GLN A 423 10.50 4.85 22.10
C GLN A 423 10.00 6.21 21.57
N ALA A 424 10.52 7.31 22.11
CA ALA A 424 10.20 8.66 21.64
C ALA A 424 11.05 9.09 20.42
N GLY A 425 11.94 8.21 19.91
CA GLY A 425 12.82 8.50 18.78
C GLY A 425 14.06 9.35 19.13
N GLN A 426 14.30 9.60 20.41
CA GLN A 426 15.47 10.37 20.85
C GLN A 426 16.72 9.46 20.93
N VAL A 427 17.85 9.97 20.49
CA VAL A 427 19.14 9.27 20.60
C VAL A 427 19.57 9.19 22.06
N VAL A 428 19.68 7.99 22.60
CA VAL A 428 20.10 7.71 23.97
C VAL A 428 21.61 7.49 24.05
N SER A 429 22.17 6.80 23.07
CA SER A 429 23.60 6.59 22.94
C SER A 429 24.01 6.44 21.49
N SER A 430 25.30 6.61 21.21
CA SER A 430 25.87 6.38 19.88
C SER A 430 27.19 5.62 19.98
N THR A 431 27.41 4.72 19.03
CA THR A 431 28.65 3.92 18.98
C THR A 431 29.22 3.99 17.57
N PRO A 432 30.49 4.38 17.40
CA PRO A 432 31.14 4.32 16.11
C PRO A 432 31.42 2.87 15.72
N VAL A 433 31.26 2.59 14.43
CA VAL A 433 31.38 1.25 13.87
C VAL A 433 32.17 1.31 12.58
N LEU A 434 33.15 0.41 12.45
CA LEU A 434 33.88 0.20 11.21
C LEU A 434 33.28 -1.00 10.47
N ILE A 435 33.01 -0.82 9.19
CA ILE A 435 32.43 -1.86 8.33
C ILE A 435 33.38 -2.11 7.17
N ASN A 436 33.85 -3.34 7.06
CA ASN A 436 34.67 -3.78 5.94
C ASN A 436 33.84 -4.68 5.02
N THR A 437 33.84 -4.39 3.73
CA THR A 437 33.10 -5.17 2.73
C THR A 437 34.03 -6.14 2.02
N PHE A 438 33.59 -7.38 1.92
CA PHE A 438 34.16 -8.43 1.09
C PHE A 438 33.12 -8.83 0.05
N SER A 439 33.46 -9.58 -0.96
CA SER A 439 32.58 -9.83 -2.12
C SER A 439 31.13 -10.21 -1.74
N SER A 440 30.94 -11.11 -0.79
CA SER A 440 29.61 -11.58 -0.36
C SER A 440 29.36 -11.38 1.14
N ARG A 441 30.29 -10.78 1.86
CA ARG A 441 30.25 -10.60 3.31
C ARG A 441 30.62 -9.18 3.69
N ILE A 442 30.11 -8.75 4.83
CA ILE A 442 30.57 -7.57 5.53
C ILE A 442 31.00 -7.97 6.93
N MET A 443 32.03 -7.33 7.42
CA MET A 443 32.48 -7.46 8.79
C MET A 443 32.29 -6.13 9.49
N LEU A 444 31.53 -6.15 10.55
CA LEU A 444 31.21 -5.02 11.39
C LEU A 444 32.04 -5.10 12.65
N THR A 445 32.79 -4.07 12.96
CA THR A 445 33.64 -3.99 14.17
C THR A 445 33.14 -2.83 15.03
N LEU A 446 32.75 -3.12 16.27
CA LEU A 446 32.31 -2.11 17.23
C LEU A 446 33.58 -1.48 17.88
N GLU A 447 33.83 -0.21 17.59
CA GLU A 447 34.94 0.53 18.18
C GLU A 447 34.67 0.79 19.69
N GLY A 448 35.63 0.48 20.54
CA GLY A 448 35.50 0.67 21.99
C GLY A 448 34.95 -0.54 22.78
N PHE A 449 34.48 -1.58 22.11
CA PHE A 449 33.98 -2.81 22.74
C PHE A 449 34.91 -4.01 22.42
N HIS A 450 36.11 -3.98 22.89
CA HIS A 450 37.12 -5.05 22.66
C HIS A 450 37.27 -5.47 21.19
N ASN A 451 36.91 -4.57 20.23
CA ASN A 451 36.89 -4.83 18.79
C ASN A 451 36.06 -6.07 18.44
N GLU A 452 34.89 -6.22 19.07
CA GLU A 452 33.95 -7.29 18.72
C GLU A 452 33.60 -7.22 17.23
N ARG A 453 33.69 -8.36 16.55
CA ARG A 453 33.52 -8.49 15.12
C ARG A 453 32.30 -9.35 14.82
N TYR A 454 31.36 -8.78 14.08
CA TYR A 454 30.19 -9.48 13.60
C TYR A 454 30.27 -9.62 12.09
N VAL A 455 30.04 -10.82 11.59
CA VAL A 455 30.07 -11.11 10.16
C VAL A 455 28.65 -11.25 9.66
N PHE A 456 28.34 -10.57 8.56
CA PHE A 456 27.06 -10.68 7.89
C PHE A 456 27.28 -11.17 6.46
N GLU A 457 26.41 -12.05 6.00
CA GLU A 457 26.33 -12.45 4.60
C GLU A 457 25.27 -11.65 3.89
N ARG A 458 25.53 -11.33 2.62
CA ARG A 458 24.48 -10.76 1.75
C ARG A 458 23.36 -11.78 1.65
N GLN A 459 22.14 -11.33 1.87
CA GLN A 459 20.98 -12.19 1.69
C GLN A 459 21.02 -12.76 0.27
N LYS A 460 21.22 -14.07 0.16
CA LYS A 460 21.19 -14.80 -1.11
C LYS A 460 19.73 -15.01 -1.50
N PHE A 461 19.43 -14.79 -2.74
CA PHE A 461 18.09 -14.91 -3.29
C PHE A 461 18.03 -16.09 -4.26
#